data_77ec106f694dcd2c3f6af62dd2512ec7
#
_entry.id   77ec106f694dcd2c3f6af62dd2512ec7
#
_cell.length_a   1.000
_cell.length_b   1.000
_cell.length_c   1.000
_cell.angle_alpha   90.00
_cell.angle_beta   90.00
_cell.angle_gamma   90.00
#
_symmetry.space_group_name_H-M   'P 1'
#
loop_
_entity.id
_entity.type
_entity.pdbx_description
1 polymer ?
#
loop_
_entity_poly.entity_id
_entity_poly.type
_entity_poly.pdbx_seq_one_letter_code
_entity_poly.pdbx_strand_id
1 'polypeptide(L)'
;MSDPNKPACPKPGHFSWNELLTADTKASAEFYGKLFGWKAEPFSPPGTPPEAPPYLVFKTAAGETMGAGGMMPLPAPGMPTHWLAYVIVENADQSLAKAVELGAKALTPVMSIGEVGRVAVIQDPLGAAIGLHEPPK
;
A
#
# COMPACT_ATOMS: atom_id res chain seq x y z
N MET A 1 -0.09 28.89 2.20
CA MET A 1 -0.83 28.83 0.93
C MET A 1 -0.34 27.66 0.10
N SER A 2 -1.25 26.90 -0.42
CA SER A 2 -0.89 25.76 -1.25
C SER A 2 -0.56 26.24 -2.68
N ASP A 3 0.48 25.61 -3.25
CA ASP A 3 0.85 25.83 -4.64
C ASP A 3 -0.26 25.24 -5.53
N PRO A 4 -0.87 26.03 -6.42
CA PRO A 4 -1.95 25.53 -7.27
C PRO A 4 -1.50 24.41 -8.24
N ASN A 5 -0.19 24.27 -8.46
CA ASN A 5 0.35 23.21 -9.31
C ASN A 5 0.76 21.96 -8.53
N LYS A 6 0.64 22.01 -7.20
CA LYS A 6 0.99 20.89 -6.34
C LYS A 6 -0.27 20.09 -6.03
N PRO A 7 -0.27 18.76 -6.26
CA PRO A 7 -1.43 17.94 -5.89
C PRO A 7 -1.74 18.10 -4.41
N ALA A 8 -3.02 18.19 -4.08
CA ALA A 8 -3.45 18.25 -2.69
C ALA A 8 -3.04 16.96 -1.99
N CYS A 9 -2.52 17.07 -0.76
CA CYS A 9 -2.24 15.89 0.05
C CYS A 9 -3.56 15.17 0.35
N PRO A 10 -3.62 13.83 0.18
CA PRO A 10 -4.82 13.09 0.54
C PRO A 10 -5.16 13.30 2.01
N LYS A 11 -6.43 13.42 2.32
CA LYS A 11 -6.93 13.66 3.68
C LYS A 11 -7.48 12.36 4.27
N PRO A 12 -7.63 12.28 5.60
CA PRO A 12 -8.26 11.12 6.21
C PRO A 12 -9.58 10.76 5.54
N GLY A 13 -9.80 9.47 5.31
CA GLY A 13 -10.95 8.95 4.61
C GLY A 13 -10.77 8.82 3.10
N HIS A 14 -9.68 9.33 2.54
CA HIS A 14 -9.37 9.19 1.12
C HIS A 14 -8.40 8.04 0.89
N PHE A 15 -8.43 7.47 -0.30
CA PHE A 15 -7.43 6.48 -0.69
C PHE A 15 -6.08 7.16 -0.90
N SER A 16 -5.01 6.51 -0.40
CA SER A 16 -3.66 7.04 -0.51
C SER A 16 -2.76 6.21 -1.43
N TRP A 17 -3.01 4.92 -1.53
CA TRP A 17 -2.09 4.01 -2.21
C TRP A 17 -2.82 2.78 -2.71
N ASN A 18 -2.29 2.19 -3.76
CA ASN A 18 -2.74 0.90 -4.27
C ASN A 18 -1.54 -0.02 -4.39
N GLU A 19 -1.71 -1.26 -3.99
CA GLU A 19 -0.61 -2.21 -3.90
C GLU A 19 -1.04 -3.55 -4.48
N LEU A 20 -0.20 -4.10 -5.34
CA LEU A 20 -0.42 -5.44 -5.88
C LEU A 20 0.31 -6.47 -5.01
N LEU A 21 -0.42 -7.47 -4.56
CA LEU A 21 0.17 -8.62 -3.88
C LEU A 21 0.05 -9.81 -4.84
N THR A 22 1.19 -10.33 -5.28
CA THR A 22 1.20 -11.26 -6.40
C THR A 22 2.05 -12.49 -6.13
N ALA A 23 1.63 -13.60 -6.73
CA ALA A 23 2.37 -14.86 -6.68
C ALA A 23 3.69 -14.78 -7.48
N ASP A 24 3.80 -13.84 -8.43
CA ASP A 24 4.99 -13.71 -9.28
C ASP A 24 5.19 -12.26 -9.67
N THR A 25 6.07 -11.57 -8.93
CA THR A 25 6.32 -10.13 -9.16
C THR A 25 6.91 -9.86 -10.54
N LYS A 26 7.77 -10.75 -11.04
CA LYS A 26 8.39 -10.58 -12.35
C LYS A 26 7.36 -10.66 -13.47
N ALA A 27 6.49 -11.66 -13.43
CA ALA A 27 5.43 -11.83 -14.42
C ALA A 27 4.43 -10.67 -14.38
N SER A 28 4.08 -10.21 -13.17
CA SER A 28 3.19 -9.06 -13.02
C SER A 28 3.81 -7.78 -13.58
N ALA A 29 5.10 -7.54 -13.28
CA ALA A 29 5.80 -6.37 -13.79
C ALA A 29 5.82 -6.37 -15.32
N GLU A 30 6.05 -7.53 -15.93
CA GLU A 30 6.05 -7.65 -17.38
C GLU A 30 4.67 -7.38 -17.98
N PHE A 31 3.63 -7.94 -17.38
CA PHE A 31 2.26 -7.75 -17.87
C PHE A 31 1.86 -6.27 -17.81
N TYR A 32 2.00 -5.64 -16.66
CA TYR A 32 1.60 -4.24 -16.49
C TYR A 32 2.52 -3.29 -17.25
N GLY A 33 3.80 -3.67 -17.41
CA GLY A 33 4.72 -2.90 -18.21
C GLY A 33 4.32 -2.84 -19.67
N LYS A 34 3.90 -3.99 -20.23
CA LYS A 34 3.44 -4.04 -21.62
C LYS A 34 2.08 -3.36 -21.80
N LEU A 35 1.21 -3.46 -20.81
CA LEU A 35 -0.15 -2.90 -20.92
C LEU A 35 -0.18 -1.39 -20.71
N PHE A 36 0.46 -0.90 -19.65
CA PHE A 36 0.40 0.51 -19.25
C PHE A 36 1.69 1.28 -19.44
N GLY A 37 2.79 0.61 -19.79
CA GLY A 37 4.10 1.25 -19.85
C GLY A 37 4.72 1.47 -18.47
N TRP A 38 4.21 0.83 -17.45
CA TRP A 38 4.73 0.95 -16.09
C TRP A 38 6.08 0.27 -15.96
N LYS A 39 6.96 0.87 -15.17
CA LYS A 39 8.27 0.31 -14.87
C LYS A 39 8.36 0.01 -13.37
N ALA A 40 8.62 -1.24 -13.04
CA ALA A 40 8.78 -1.64 -11.63
C ALA A 40 10.20 -1.36 -11.18
N GLU A 41 10.35 -0.61 -10.09
CA GLU A 41 11.66 -0.27 -9.53
C GLU A 41 11.71 -0.63 -8.05
N PRO A 42 12.83 -1.16 -7.55
CA PRO A 42 12.98 -1.47 -6.14
C PRO A 42 12.80 -0.23 -5.28
N PHE A 43 12.13 -0.41 -4.14
CA PHE A 43 11.92 0.65 -3.16
C PHE A 43 12.26 0.11 -1.78
N SER A 44 13.28 0.71 -1.15
CA SER A 44 13.73 0.31 0.19
C SER A 44 14.00 1.57 0.99
N PRO A 45 12.98 2.11 1.68
CA PRO A 45 13.17 3.32 2.49
C PRO A 45 14.15 3.07 3.64
N PRO A 46 14.79 4.13 4.17
CA PRO A 46 15.69 3.99 5.31
C PRO A 46 14.99 3.28 6.47
N GLY A 47 15.70 2.34 7.10
CA GLY A 47 15.16 1.53 8.18
C GLY A 47 14.52 0.23 7.74
N THR A 48 14.46 -0.04 6.43
CA THR A 48 13.95 -1.33 5.94
C THR A 48 14.88 -2.46 6.37
N PRO A 49 14.36 -3.51 7.08
CA PRO A 49 15.20 -4.64 7.46
C PRO A 49 15.75 -5.36 6.23
N PRO A 50 17.00 -5.86 6.28
CA PRO A 50 17.60 -6.59 5.15
C PRO A 50 16.80 -7.82 4.74
N GLU A 51 16.11 -8.45 5.68
CA GLU A 51 15.32 -9.66 5.45
C GLU A 51 13.89 -9.37 4.98
N ALA A 52 13.50 -8.08 4.87
CA ALA A 52 12.16 -7.73 4.41
C ALA A 52 11.93 -8.22 2.98
N PRO A 53 10.72 -8.65 2.64
CA PRO A 53 10.41 -9.03 1.26
C PRO A 53 10.68 -7.87 0.30
N PRO A 54 11.11 -8.14 -0.93
CA PRO A 54 11.35 -7.06 -1.89
C PRO A 54 10.06 -6.30 -2.19
N TYR A 55 10.14 -4.97 -2.12
CA TYR A 55 9.04 -4.08 -2.47
C TYR A 55 9.39 -3.30 -3.71
N LEU A 56 8.46 -3.25 -4.63
CA LEU A 56 8.65 -2.57 -5.91
C LEU A 56 7.63 -1.46 -6.05
N VAL A 57 7.99 -0.41 -6.76
CA VAL A 57 7.09 0.69 -7.07
C VAL A 57 6.92 0.76 -8.58
N PHE A 58 5.68 0.82 -9.04
CA PHE A 58 5.37 1.02 -10.44
C PHE A 58 5.46 2.50 -10.77
N LYS A 59 6.33 2.85 -11.70
CA LYS A 59 6.47 4.22 -12.17
C LYS A 59 5.96 4.36 -13.58
N THR A 60 5.31 5.48 -13.87
CA THR A 60 4.83 5.76 -15.21
C THR A 60 5.92 6.42 -16.04
N ALA A 61 5.64 6.64 -17.31
CA ALA A 61 6.57 7.36 -18.21
C ALA A 61 6.77 8.81 -17.79
N ALA A 62 5.90 9.38 -16.94
CA ALA A 62 6.04 10.74 -16.45
C ALA A 62 7.15 10.91 -15.41
N GLY A 63 7.65 9.79 -14.84
CA GLY A 63 8.78 9.84 -13.94
C GLY A 63 8.50 10.45 -12.58
N GLU A 64 7.28 10.28 -12.06
CA GLU A 64 6.92 10.80 -10.75
C GLU A 64 7.69 10.11 -9.62
N THR A 65 7.87 10.83 -8.52
CA THR A 65 8.65 10.36 -7.38
C THR A 65 8.04 9.16 -6.68
N MET A 66 6.72 9.16 -6.52
CA MET A 66 6.02 8.11 -5.76
C MET A 66 5.47 6.97 -6.61
N GLY A 67 5.32 7.21 -7.91
CA GLY A 67 4.80 6.19 -8.80
C GLY A 67 3.29 6.00 -8.74
N ALA A 68 2.81 5.02 -9.49
CA ALA A 68 1.39 4.72 -9.64
C ALA A 68 0.87 3.75 -8.57
N GLY A 69 1.73 2.95 -8.00
CA GLY A 69 1.37 1.97 -6.98
C GLY A 69 2.55 1.11 -6.62
N GLY A 70 2.32 0.18 -5.71
CA GLY A 70 3.36 -0.72 -5.23
C GLY A 70 3.09 -2.17 -5.60
N MET A 71 4.08 -3.01 -5.37
CA MET A 71 3.96 -4.45 -5.62
C MET A 71 4.87 -5.22 -4.67
N MET A 72 4.36 -6.32 -4.15
CA MET A 72 5.15 -7.21 -3.31
C MET A 72 4.68 -8.65 -3.47
N PRO A 73 5.52 -9.63 -3.09
CA PRO A 73 5.07 -11.01 -3.08
C PRO A 73 3.91 -11.23 -2.10
N LEU A 74 3.08 -12.22 -2.36
CA LEU A 74 2.02 -12.60 -1.43
C LEU A 74 2.63 -12.94 -0.07
N PRO A 75 2.05 -12.43 1.03
CA PRO A 75 2.60 -12.67 2.37
C PRO A 75 2.36 -14.07 2.92
N ALA A 76 1.43 -14.84 2.29
CA ALA A 76 1.10 -16.17 2.75
C ALA A 76 0.73 -17.08 1.59
N PRO A 77 1.05 -18.39 1.66
CA PRO A 77 0.65 -19.33 0.61
C PRO A 77 -0.87 -19.51 0.58
N GLY A 78 -1.39 -19.82 -0.59
CA GLY A 78 -2.81 -20.07 -0.78
C GLY A 78 -3.68 -18.83 -0.96
N MET A 79 -3.08 -17.65 -0.86
CA MET A 79 -3.77 -16.39 -1.08
C MET A 79 -3.78 -16.05 -2.58
N PRO A 80 -4.91 -15.63 -3.15
CA PRO A 80 -4.92 -15.24 -4.55
C PRO A 80 -4.20 -13.91 -4.77
N THR A 81 -3.60 -13.75 -5.95
CA THR A 81 -3.03 -12.48 -6.38
C THR A 81 -4.15 -11.45 -6.44
N HIS A 82 -3.93 -10.27 -5.86
CA HIS A 82 -4.97 -9.24 -5.76
C HIS A 82 -4.39 -7.86 -5.56
N TRP A 83 -5.18 -6.84 -5.86
CA TRP A 83 -4.87 -5.46 -5.54
C TRP A 83 -5.44 -5.10 -4.18
N LEU A 84 -4.70 -4.29 -3.42
CA LEU A 84 -5.10 -3.81 -2.10
C LEU A 84 -5.02 -2.28 -2.09
N ALA A 85 -6.12 -1.64 -1.73
CA ALA A 85 -6.18 -0.19 -1.61
C ALA A 85 -6.04 0.21 -0.15
N TYR A 86 -5.38 1.34 0.12
CA TYR A 86 -5.17 1.90 1.45
C TYR A 86 -5.93 3.21 1.60
N VAL A 87 -6.57 3.39 2.76
CA VAL A 87 -7.28 4.62 3.12
C VAL A 87 -6.51 5.32 4.23
N ILE A 88 -6.37 6.64 4.12
CA ILE A 88 -5.69 7.45 5.13
C ILE A 88 -6.53 7.53 6.38
N VAL A 89 -5.89 7.29 7.54
CA VAL A 89 -6.49 7.44 8.86
C VAL A 89 -5.58 8.34 9.71
N GLU A 90 -6.16 8.99 10.70
CA GLU A 90 -5.39 9.86 11.60
C GLU A 90 -4.54 9.07 12.59
N ASN A 91 -5.03 7.91 13.01
CA ASN A 91 -4.34 7.04 13.97
C ASN A 91 -4.64 5.59 13.64
N ALA A 92 -3.62 4.86 13.23
CA ALA A 92 -3.77 3.47 12.80
C ALA A 92 -4.24 2.55 13.93
N ASP A 93 -3.71 2.75 15.15
CA ASP A 93 -4.10 1.90 16.30
C ASP A 93 -5.57 2.08 16.64
N GLN A 94 -6.04 3.32 16.72
CA GLN A 94 -7.43 3.61 17.02
C GLN A 94 -8.37 3.12 15.92
N SER A 95 -7.96 3.32 14.66
CA SER A 95 -8.77 2.88 13.53
C SER A 95 -8.88 1.37 13.45
N LEU A 96 -7.78 0.65 13.74
CA LEU A 96 -7.80 -0.81 13.77
C LEU A 96 -8.72 -1.31 14.88
N ALA A 97 -8.62 -0.74 16.08
CA ALA A 97 -9.48 -1.12 17.20
C ALA A 97 -10.96 -0.86 16.88
N LYS A 98 -11.25 0.28 16.29
CA LYS A 98 -12.60 0.63 15.90
C LYS A 98 -13.15 -0.30 14.82
N ALA A 99 -12.31 -0.66 13.86
CA ALA A 99 -12.69 -1.59 12.80
C ALA A 99 -13.11 -2.94 13.36
N VAL A 100 -12.32 -3.48 14.30
CA VAL A 100 -12.63 -4.75 14.94
C VAL A 100 -13.93 -4.64 15.72
N GLU A 101 -14.14 -3.54 16.43
CA GLU A 101 -15.39 -3.28 17.15
C GLU A 101 -16.58 -3.27 16.21
N LEU A 102 -16.41 -2.77 14.98
CA LEU A 102 -17.47 -2.72 13.98
C LEU A 102 -17.64 -4.02 13.19
N GLY A 103 -16.91 -5.08 13.55
CA GLY A 103 -17.07 -6.40 12.94
C GLY A 103 -16.00 -6.79 11.93
N ALA A 104 -14.98 -5.97 11.75
CA ALA A 104 -13.88 -6.31 10.86
C ALA A 104 -12.91 -7.28 11.53
N LYS A 105 -12.10 -7.95 10.72
CA LYS A 105 -11.05 -8.84 11.18
C LYS A 105 -9.69 -8.20 10.87
N ALA A 106 -8.82 -8.13 11.88
CA ALA A 106 -7.46 -7.67 11.67
C ALA A 106 -6.67 -8.75 10.93
N LEU A 107 -6.18 -8.43 9.74
CA LEU A 107 -5.34 -9.36 8.97
C LEU A 107 -3.87 -9.18 9.31
N THR A 108 -3.47 -7.97 9.71
CA THR A 108 -2.13 -7.68 10.19
C THR A 108 -2.22 -6.80 11.43
N PRO A 109 -1.17 -6.78 12.28
CA PRO A 109 -1.06 -5.74 13.29
C PRO A 109 -0.70 -4.40 12.62
N VAL A 110 -0.70 -3.33 13.40
CA VAL A 110 -0.17 -2.05 12.92
C VAL A 110 1.34 -2.20 12.79
N MET A 111 1.86 -1.85 11.61
CA MET A 111 3.28 -1.94 11.29
C MET A 111 3.83 -0.58 10.93
N SER A 112 5.02 -0.25 11.44
CA SER A 112 5.71 0.98 11.08
C SER A 112 6.59 0.73 9.86
N ILE A 113 6.43 1.57 8.82
CA ILE A 113 7.20 1.45 7.58
C ILE A 113 7.98 2.74 7.35
N GLY A 114 8.84 3.08 8.31
CA GLY A 114 9.75 4.23 8.21
C GLY A 114 9.05 5.50 7.74
N GLU A 115 9.54 6.10 6.67
CA GLU A 115 9.04 7.35 6.14
C GLU A 115 7.65 7.25 5.50
N VAL A 116 7.17 6.04 5.23
CA VAL A 116 5.82 5.84 4.67
C VAL A 116 4.75 6.05 5.74
N GLY A 117 5.09 5.80 7.00
CA GLY A 117 4.17 5.91 8.12
C GLY A 117 3.81 4.54 8.69
N ARG A 118 2.59 4.41 9.18
CA ARG A 118 2.12 3.19 9.82
C ARG A 118 0.95 2.60 9.05
N VAL A 119 0.93 1.29 8.88
CA VAL A 119 -0.09 0.62 8.08
C VAL A 119 -0.65 -0.59 8.82
N ALA A 120 -1.87 -0.96 8.48
CA ALA A 120 -2.49 -2.19 8.91
C ALA A 120 -3.47 -2.65 7.83
N VAL A 121 -3.76 -3.94 7.78
CA VAL A 121 -4.71 -4.47 6.82
C VAL A 121 -5.84 -5.14 7.57
N ILE A 122 -7.06 -4.86 7.16
CA ILE A 122 -8.26 -5.45 7.75
C ILE A 122 -9.09 -6.14 6.67
N GLN A 123 -9.94 -7.04 7.12
CA GLN A 123 -10.99 -7.62 6.29
C GLN A 123 -12.32 -7.06 6.81
N ASP A 124 -13.08 -6.41 5.94
CA ASP A 124 -14.35 -5.83 6.36
C ASP A 124 -15.38 -6.93 6.67
N PRO A 125 -16.54 -6.58 7.24
CA PRO A 125 -17.54 -7.60 7.62
C PRO A 125 -18.06 -8.46 6.48
N LEU A 126 -17.89 -8.02 5.23
CA LEU A 126 -18.37 -8.77 4.06
C LEU A 126 -17.24 -9.53 3.35
N GLY A 127 -16.00 -9.47 3.89
CA GLY A 127 -14.88 -10.23 3.37
C GLY A 127 -13.90 -9.47 2.50
N ALA A 128 -14.10 -8.17 2.28
CA ALA A 128 -13.17 -7.38 1.47
C ALA A 128 -11.96 -6.94 2.30
N ALA A 129 -10.77 -7.05 1.71
CA ALA A 129 -9.55 -6.54 2.34
C ALA A 129 -9.34 -5.09 1.98
N ILE A 130 -8.92 -4.29 2.95
CA ILE A 130 -8.58 -2.89 2.74
C ILE A 130 -7.49 -2.49 3.73
N GLY A 131 -6.59 -1.61 3.31
CA GLY A 131 -5.50 -1.13 4.15
C GLY A 131 -5.84 0.16 4.86
N LEU A 132 -5.25 0.34 6.04
CA LEU A 132 -5.27 1.58 6.81
C LEU A 132 -3.88 2.19 6.75
N HIS A 133 -3.79 3.48 6.46
CA HIS A 133 -2.51 4.17 6.31
C HIS A 133 -2.50 5.45 7.14
N GLU A 134 -1.66 5.45 8.18
CA GLU A 134 -1.41 6.66 8.96
C GLU A 134 -0.12 7.30 8.44
N PRO A 135 -0.21 8.43 7.72
CA PRO A 135 0.99 9.08 7.17
C PRO A 135 1.90 9.59 8.28
N PRO A 136 3.19 9.79 8.02
CA PRO A 136 4.09 10.42 9.00
C PRO A 136 3.61 11.81 9.32
N LYS A 137 3.82 12.22 10.56
CA LYS A 137 3.44 13.55 11.04
C LYS A 137 4.52 14.58 10.77
#